data_87452d79e6378e5847a5f4d69dbe6a47
#
_entry.id   87452d79e6378e5847a5f4d69dbe6a47
#
_cell.length_a   1.000
_cell.length_b   1.000
_cell.length_c   1.000
_cell.angle_alpha   90.00
_cell.angle_beta   90.00
_cell.angle_gamma   90.00
#
_symmetry.space_group_name_H-M   'P 1'
#
loop_
_entity.id
_entity.type
_entity.pdbx_description
1 polymer ?
#
loop_
_entity_poly.entity_id
_entity_poly.type
_entity_poly.pdbx_seq_one_letter_code
_entity_poly.pdbx_strand_id
1 'polypeptide(L)'
;KLINMKKNLLLQLFAIASLLTLSLVACQKEKSTTKDPLEQYEMNISKLSSEADTEAEIIYDGIFDDAMGVNDEVGMGGMGIFGRLNACPTVTITRPNAPAPFPVRVVLDFGTGCVAIDSHYRKGKIIHVYTNRLIIPNAVVETSFDGFYFDSIKVEGSMRIKNTTELAVGPRYQINVTNGKLTKPNG
;
A
#
# COMPACT_ATOMS: atom_id res chain seq x y z
N LYS A 1 -3.69 30.44 -64.65
CA LYS A 1 -4.49 29.49 -63.79
C LYS A 1 -3.72 28.99 -62.60
N LEU A 2 -2.36 28.81 -62.68
CA LEU A 2 -1.48 28.35 -61.63
C LEU A 2 -1.26 29.42 -60.51
N ILE A 3 -1.30 30.71 -60.83
CA ILE A 3 -0.98 31.79 -59.88
C ILE A 3 -2.13 31.98 -58.87
N ASN A 4 -3.39 31.79 -59.28
CA ASN A 4 -4.54 31.86 -58.40
C ASN A 4 -4.62 30.66 -57.42
N MET A 5 -4.20 29.47 -57.82
CA MET A 5 -4.13 28.32 -56.93
C MET A 5 -3.13 28.48 -55.78
N LYS A 6 -1.94 29.04 -56.07
CA LYS A 6 -0.91 29.30 -55.03
C LYS A 6 -1.39 30.36 -54.02
N LYS A 7 -2.13 31.37 -54.47
CA LYS A 7 -2.62 32.44 -53.59
C LYS A 7 -3.71 31.95 -52.67
N ASN A 8 -4.59 31.09 -53.14
CA ASN A 8 -5.63 30.47 -52.29
C ASN A 8 -5.05 29.46 -51.29
N LEU A 9 -4.03 28.70 -51.68
CA LEU A 9 -3.34 27.79 -50.80
C LEU A 9 -2.57 28.53 -49.66
N LEU A 10 -1.94 29.66 -49.96
CA LEU A 10 -1.29 30.49 -48.95
C LEU A 10 -2.30 31.11 -47.96
N LEU A 11 -3.45 31.56 -48.45
CA LEU A 11 -4.50 32.11 -47.59
C LEU A 11 -5.10 31.04 -46.66
N GLN A 12 -5.27 29.80 -47.15
CA GLN A 12 -5.73 28.66 -46.31
C GLN A 12 -4.71 28.29 -45.25
N LEU A 13 -3.43 28.27 -45.55
CA LEU A 13 -2.35 27.99 -44.60
C LEU A 13 -2.24 29.07 -43.50
N PHE A 14 -2.47 30.35 -43.85
CA PHE A 14 -2.52 31.44 -42.87
C PHE A 14 -3.75 31.34 -41.96
N ALA A 15 -4.91 30.93 -42.50
CA ALA A 15 -6.14 30.77 -41.72
C ALA A 15 -6.01 29.58 -40.70
N ILE A 16 -5.35 28.48 -41.10
CA ILE A 16 -5.11 27.33 -40.23
C ILE A 16 -4.08 27.68 -39.14
N ALA A 17 -3.03 28.42 -39.51
CA ALA A 17 -2.00 28.85 -38.54
C ALA A 17 -2.57 29.82 -37.49
N SER A 18 -3.51 30.72 -37.86
CA SER A 18 -4.17 31.64 -36.92
C SER A 18 -5.15 30.92 -36.00
N LEU A 19 -5.79 29.84 -36.45
CA LEU A 19 -6.70 29.02 -35.62
C LEU A 19 -5.91 28.19 -34.59
N LEU A 20 -4.70 27.72 -34.92
CA LEU A 20 -3.84 26.96 -33.99
C LEU A 20 -3.26 27.83 -32.86
N THR A 21 -3.06 29.14 -33.10
CA THR A 21 -2.53 30.04 -32.07
C THR A 21 -3.58 30.49 -31.05
N LEU A 22 -4.88 30.41 -31.34
CA LEU A 22 -5.94 30.73 -30.38
C LEU A 22 -6.17 29.60 -29.35
N SER A 23 -5.78 28.37 -29.66
CA SER A 23 -5.95 27.24 -28.73
C SER A 23 -4.88 27.13 -27.64
N LEU A 24 -3.78 27.91 -27.70
CA LEU A 24 -2.70 27.87 -26.71
C LEU A 24 -2.87 28.91 -25.58
N VAL A 25 -3.90 29.73 -25.59
CA VAL A 25 -4.12 30.75 -24.55
C VAL A 25 -5.08 30.28 -23.44
N ALA A 26 -5.63 29.05 -23.53
CA ALA A 26 -6.59 28.53 -22.55
C ALA A 26 -5.96 27.97 -21.26
N CYS A 27 -4.64 28.03 -21.11
CA CYS A 27 -3.96 27.73 -19.85
C CYS A 27 -3.23 28.96 -19.31
N GLN A 28 -3.94 30.05 -19.10
CA GLN A 28 -3.46 31.11 -18.23
C GLN A 28 -3.70 30.65 -16.79
N LYS A 29 -2.61 30.32 -16.12
CA LYS A 29 -2.49 30.22 -14.67
C LYS A 29 -3.13 31.46 -14.06
N GLU A 30 -4.29 31.29 -13.44
CA GLU A 30 -4.92 32.38 -12.69
C GLU A 30 -3.89 32.92 -11.69
N LYS A 31 -3.58 34.19 -11.82
CA LYS A 31 -2.84 34.95 -10.81
C LYS A 31 -3.63 34.84 -9.51
N SER A 32 -2.94 34.48 -8.46
CA SER A 32 -3.39 34.38 -7.07
C SER A 32 -4.32 35.56 -6.71
N THR A 33 -5.58 35.37 -6.93
CA THR A 33 -6.62 36.02 -6.14
C THR A 33 -6.57 35.31 -4.78
N THR A 34 -6.55 36.06 -3.71
CA THR A 34 -6.63 35.55 -2.34
C THR A 34 -7.73 34.50 -2.31
N LYS A 35 -7.36 33.21 -2.22
CA LYS A 35 -8.34 32.13 -2.21
C LYS A 35 -9.26 32.35 -1.04
N ASP A 36 -10.55 32.12 -1.25
CA ASP A 36 -11.55 32.18 -0.18
C ASP A 36 -11.05 31.31 0.99
N PRO A 37 -11.05 31.80 2.23
CA PRO A 37 -10.64 31.03 3.40
C PRO A 37 -11.33 29.65 3.48
N LEU A 38 -12.57 29.54 2.99
CA LEU A 38 -13.31 28.28 2.92
C LEU A 38 -12.70 27.33 1.89
N GLU A 39 -12.39 27.80 0.69
CA GLU A 39 -11.74 27.00 -0.36
C GLU A 39 -10.35 26.51 0.07
N GLN A 40 -9.60 27.34 0.76
CA GLN A 40 -8.30 26.97 1.30
C GLN A 40 -8.44 25.94 2.44
N TYR A 41 -9.46 26.05 3.28
CA TYR A 41 -9.77 25.08 4.32
C TYR A 41 -10.15 23.72 3.71
N GLU A 42 -11.04 23.68 2.72
CA GLU A 42 -11.43 22.45 2.03
C GLU A 42 -10.25 21.77 1.33
N MET A 43 -9.36 22.52 0.70
CA MET A 43 -8.14 21.97 0.11
C MET A 43 -7.20 21.39 1.15
N ASN A 44 -7.05 22.02 2.31
CA ASN A 44 -6.22 21.52 3.39
C ASN A 44 -6.79 20.21 3.96
N ILE A 45 -8.11 20.14 4.17
CA ILE A 45 -8.78 18.90 4.63
C ILE A 45 -8.59 17.78 3.60
N SER A 46 -8.80 18.04 2.33
CA SER A 46 -8.62 17.06 1.26
C SER A 46 -7.18 16.56 1.19
N LYS A 47 -6.20 17.44 1.35
CA LYS A 47 -4.78 17.09 1.39
C LYS A 47 -4.47 16.19 2.59
N LEU A 48 -4.92 16.56 3.80
CA LEU A 48 -4.69 15.79 5.02
C LEU A 48 -5.32 14.39 4.93
N SER A 49 -6.54 14.28 4.36
CA SER A 49 -7.20 13.00 4.15
C SER A 49 -6.40 12.11 3.19
N SER A 50 -5.95 12.66 2.05
CA SER A 50 -5.15 11.93 1.07
C SER A 50 -3.79 11.47 1.63
N GLU A 51 -3.15 12.29 2.46
CA GLU A 51 -1.90 11.92 3.13
C GLU A 51 -2.13 10.78 4.13
N ALA A 52 -3.22 10.83 4.91
CA ALA A 52 -3.58 9.77 5.87
C ALA A 52 -3.93 8.46 5.17
N ASP A 53 -4.65 8.49 4.05
CA ASP A 53 -4.99 7.31 3.26
C ASP A 53 -3.72 6.65 2.68
N THR A 54 -2.81 7.44 2.12
CA THR A 54 -1.54 6.95 1.58
C THR A 54 -0.67 6.31 2.67
N GLU A 55 -0.60 6.92 3.85
CA GLU A 55 0.15 6.40 4.98
C GLU A 55 -0.43 5.07 5.49
N ALA A 56 -1.77 4.98 5.57
CA ALA A 56 -2.46 3.74 5.94
C ALA A 56 -2.18 2.62 4.92
N GLU A 57 -2.20 2.92 3.63
CA GLU A 57 -1.89 1.97 2.56
C GLU A 57 -0.46 1.42 2.72
N ILE A 58 0.54 2.28 2.89
CA ILE A 58 1.94 1.85 3.10
C ILE A 58 2.08 0.92 4.31
N ILE A 59 1.41 1.24 5.43
CA ILE A 59 1.47 0.44 6.65
C ILE A 59 0.84 -0.94 6.43
N TYR A 60 -0.37 -1.00 5.87
CA TYR A 60 -1.07 -2.27 5.68
C TYR A 60 -0.47 -3.12 4.57
N ASP A 61 0.12 -2.53 3.54
CA ASP A 61 0.91 -3.23 2.52
C ASP A 61 2.17 -3.84 3.14
N GLY A 62 2.89 -3.13 3.99
CA GLY A 62 4.03 -3.66 4.72
C GLY A 62 3.65 -4.84 5.64
N ILE A 63 2.50 -4.77 6.32
CA ILE A 63 1.99 -5.88 7.13
C ILE A 63 1.57 -7.08 6.26
N PHE A 64 1.00 -6.82 5.08
CA PHE A 64 0.69 -7.87 4.11
C PHE A 64 1.95 -8.57 3.62
N ASP A 65 2.99 -7.83 3.30
CA ASP A 65 4.29 -8.37 2.87
C ASP A 65 4.94 -9.19 3.98
N ASP A 66 4.86 -8.77 5.23
CA ASP A 66 5.28 -9.55 6.39
C ASP A 66 4.54 -10.89 6.46
N ALA A 67 3.21 -10.90 6.26
CA ALA A 67 2.40 -12.12 6.24
C ALA A 67 2.76 -13.03 5.07
N MET A 68 3.05 -12.48 3.88
CA MET A 68 3.48 -13.24 2.71
C MET A 68 4.89 -13.82 2.91
N GLY A 69 5.81 -13.06 3.48
CA GLY A 69 7.17 -13.50 3.77
C GLY A 69 7.22 -14.68 4.76
N VAL A 70 6.39 -14.64 5.80
CA VAL A 70 6.25 -15.75 6.76
C VAL A 70 5.64 -16.99 6.11
N ASN A 71 4.75 -16.84 5.13
CA ASN A 71 4.14 -17.96 4.44
C ASN A 71 5.17 -18.92 3.83
N ASP A 72 6.28 -18.40 3.33
CA ASP A 72 7.38 -19.22 2.79
C ASP A 72 8.07 -20.02 3.89
N GLU A 73 8.22 -19.49 5.10
CA GLU A 73 8.81 -20.20 6.24
C GLU A 73 7.90 -21.27 6.83
N VAL A 74 6.60 -20.98 6.92
CA VAL A 74 5.60 -21.89 7.48
C VAL A 74 5.40 -23.13 6.63
N GLY A 75 5.67 -23.04 5.34
CA GLY A 75 5.30 -24.08 4.39
C GLY A 75 6.39 -24.97 3.86
N MET A 76 7.66 -24.58 3.92
CA MET A 76 8.72 -25.25 3.14
C MET A 76 9.89 -25.76 3.99
N GLY A 77 9.93 -25.49 5.29
CA GLY A 77 11.10 -25.83 6.11
C GLY A 77 12.40 -25.17 5.60
N GLY A 78 12.28 -24.19 4.72
CA GLY A 78 13.37 -23.39 4.18
C GLY A 78 13.54 -22.11 4.98
N MET A 79 14.73 -21.55 4.92
CA MET A 79 15.00 -20.23 5.45
C MET A 79 14.26 -19.20 4.59
N GLY A 80 13.09 -18.74 5.04
CA GLY A 80 12.39 -17.61 4.45
C GLY A 80 13.21 -16.32 4.51
N ILE A 81 12.64 -15.24 4.03
CA ILE A 81 13.33 -13.95 4.02
C ILE A 81 13.79 -13.48 5.40
N PHE A 82 13.10 -13.87 6.47
CA PHE A 82 13.45 -13.53 7.85
C PHE A 82 14.62 -14.37 8.40
N GLY A 83 14.85 -15.58 7.90
CA GLY A 83 15.95 -16.46 8.32
C GLY A 83 17.32 -16.13 7.71
N ARG A 84 17.39 -15.23 6.75
CA ARG A 84 18.63 -14.92 6.02
C ARG A 84 19.47 -13.81 6.63
N LEU A 85 18.91 -13.00 7.48
CA LEU A 85 19.57 -11.82 8.04
C LEU A 85 19.47 -11.84 9.56
N ASN A 86 20.60 -11.63 10.19
CA ASN A 86 20.66 -11.43 11.62
C ASN A 86 19.63 -10.38 12.04
N ALA A 87 18.51 -10.85 12.60
CA ALA A 87 17.96 -10.18 13.73
C ALA A 87 16.70 -9.31 13.63
N CYS A 88 16.05 -9.05 12.53
CA CYS A 88 14.80 -8.29 12.61
C CYS A 88 13.77 -8.83 11.63
N PRO A 89 12.63 -9.34 12.12
CA PRO A 89 12.24 -9.65 13.52
C PRO A 89 12.75 -11.01 14.02
N THR A 90 12.61 -11.26 15.33
CA THR A 90 12.71 -12.64 15.86
C THR A 90 11.40 -13.36 15.53
N VAL A 91 11.49 -14.51 14.85
CA VAL A 91 10.34 -15.29 14.40
C VAL A 91 10.11 -16.49 15.33
N THR A 92 8.91 -16.61 15.89
CA THR A 92 8.49 -17.78 16.68
C THR A 92 7.32 -18.46 16.01
N ILE A 93 7.47 -19.75 15.68
CA ILE A 93 6.44 -20.56 15.02
C ILE A 93 5.90 -21.60 16.01
N THR A 94 4.58 -21.63 16.16
CA THR A 94 3.86 -22.58 17.03
C THR A 94 2.78 -23.30 16.24
N ARG A 95 2.70 -24.63 16.42
CA ARG A 95 1.65 -25.48 15.85
C ARG A 95 0.78 -26.02 16.98
N PRO A 96 -0.32 -25.35 17.35
CA PRO A 96 -1.12 -25.71 18.51
C PRO A 96 -1.79 -27.09 18.39
N ASN A 97 -1.99 -27.57 17.18
CA ASN A 97 -2.67 -28.85 16.90
C ASN A 97 -1.71 -29.93 16.36
N ALA A 98 -0.42 -29.90 16.75
CA ALA A 98 0.51 -30.96 16.35
C ALA A 98 -0.06 -32.36 16.65
N PRO A 99 0.09 -33.35 15.71
CA PRO A 99 0.92 -33.35 14.52
C PRO A 99 0.31 -32.72 13.27
N ALA A 100 -0.92 -32.17 13.33
CA ALA A 100 -1.52 -31.46 12.19
C ALA A 100 -0.63 -30.27 11.77
N PRO A 101 -0.40 -30.06 10.44
CA PRO A 101 0.46 -29.00 9.96
C PRO A 101 -0.14 -27.58 10.18
N PHE A 102 -1.45 -27.50 10.30
CA PHE A 102 -2.20 -26.25 10.52
C PHE A 102 -3.29 -26.44 11.61
N PRO A 103 -3.75 -25.34 12.25
CA PRO A 103 -3.29 -23.97 12.09
C PRO A 103 -1.84 -23.77 12.58
N VAL A 104 -1.20 -22.73 12.04
CA VAL A 104 0.13 -22.30 12.48
C VAL A 104 0.03 -20.87 13.00
N ARG A 105 0.56 -20.65 14.21
CA ARG A 105 0.69 -19.32 14.80
C ARG A 105 2.15 -18.87 14.67
N VAL A 106 2.34 -17.70 14.08
CA VAL A 106 3.65 -17.07 13.92
C VAL A 106 3.65 -15.73 14.64
N VAL A 107 4.68 -15.49 15.43
CA VAL A 107 4.94 -14.20 16.07
C VAL A 107 6.18 -13.60 15.47
N LEU A 108 6.05 -12.43 14.89
CA LEU A 108 7.15 -11.57 14.49
C LEU A 108 7.40 -10.60 15.64
N ASP A 109 8.48 -10.76 16.37
CA ASP A 109 8.84 -9.92 17.51
C ASP A 109 9.97 -8.96 17.11
N PHE A 110 9.63 -7.70 16.99
CA PHE A 110 10.54 -6.59 16.68
C PHE A 110 11.18 -5.98 17.94
N GLY A 111 10.84 -6.52 19.13
CA GLY A 111 11.39 -6.08 20.41
C GLY A 111 11.17 -4.59 20.68
N THR A 112 12.25 -3.92 21.13
CA THR A 112 12.25 -2.46 21.36
C THR A 112 12.31 -1.63 20.09
N GLY A 113 12.53 -2.30 18.95
CA GLY A 113 12.50 -1.73 17.60
C GLY A 113 13.73 -2.08 16.77
N CYS A 114 13.51 -2.33 15.51
CA CYS A 114 14.54 -2.57 14.49
C CYS A 114 14.06 -2.15 13.11
N VAL A 115 15.00 -1.93 12.19
CA VAL A 115 14.71 -1.64 10.78
C VAL A 115 14.55 -2.95 10.04
N ALA A 116 13.40 -3.14 9.39
CA ALA A 116 13.12 -4.32 8.59
C ALA A 116 13.76 -4.21 7.18
N ILE A 117 13.61 -5.27 6.38
CA ILE A 117 14.25 -5.37 5.05
C ILE A 117 13.73 -4.30 4.06
N ASP A 118 12.51 -3.83 4.24
CA ASP A 118 11.88 -2.76 3.47
C ASP A 118 12.30 -1.35 3.91
N SER A 119 13.28 -1.26 4.82
CA SER A 119 13.82 -0.03 5.41
C SER A 119 12.86 0.72 6.36
N HIS A 120 11.70 0.14 6.69
CA HIS A 120 10.82 0.69 7.70
C HIS A 120 11.19 0.21 9.10
N TYR A 121 11.10 1.12 10.08
CA TYR A 121 11.31 0.80 11.47
C TYR A 121 10.06 0.15 12.06
N ARG A 122 10.21 -0.99 12.71
CA ARG A 122 9.12 -1.68 13.40
C ARG A 122 9.48 -1.92 14.86
N LYS A 123 8.46 -1.91 15.72
CA LYS A 123 8.57 -2.18 17.16
C LYS A 123 7.35 -2.95 17.65
N GLY A 124 7.51 -3.77 18.69
CA GLY A 124 6.42 -4.59 19.23
C GLY A 124 6.26 -5.88 18.44
N LYS A 125 5.02 -6.40 18.32
CA LYS A 125 4.79 -7.72 17.73
C LYS A 125 3.64 -7.72 16.74
N ILE A 126 3.84 -8.48 15.67
CA ILE A 126 2.76 -8.91 14.78
C ILE A 126 2.53 -10.41 15.02
N ILE A 127 1.28 -10.81 15.11
CA ILE A 127 0.87 -12.18 15.35
C ILE A 127 0.01 -12.63 14.17
N HIS A 128 0.48 -13.60 13.41
CA HIS A 128 -0.24 -14.21 12.30
C HIS A 128 -0.72 -15.61 12.67
N VAL A 129 -1.98 -15.93 12.36
CA VAL A 129 -2.53 -17.28 12.49
C VAL A 129 -3.00 -17.75 11.12
N TYR A 130 -2.34 -18.77 10.61
CA TYR A 130 -2.57 -19.34 9.28
C TYR A 130 -3.47 -20.56 9.37
N THR A 131 -4.54 -20.60 8.58
CA THR A 131 -5.38 -21.82 8.43
C THR A 131 -4.78 -22.81 7.44
N ASN A 132 -3.96 -22.33 6.50
CA ASN A 132 -3.19 -23.09 5.53
C ASN A 132 -2.11 -22.15 4.94
N ARG A 133 -1.25 -22.65 4.04
CA ARG A 133 -0.35 -21.81 3.25
C ARG A 133 -1.16 -20.79 2.48
N LEU A 134 -0.79 -19.51 2.56
CA LEU A 134 -1.56 -18.42 1.96
C LEU A 134 -1.62 -18.49 0.42
N ILE A 135 -0.69 -19.22 -0.22
CA ILE A 135 -0.73 -19.50 -1.66
C ILE A 135 -1.86 -20.48 -2.05
N ILE A 136 -2.43 -21.21 -1.09
CA ILE A 136 -3.52 -22.17 -1.35
C ILE A 136 -4.86 -21.42 -1.37
N PRO A 137 -5.72 -21.63 -2.39
CA PRO A 137 -7.04 -21.03 -2.44
C PRO A 137 -7.86 -21.28 -1.17
N ASN A 138 -8.56 -20.26 -0.72
CA ASN A 138 -9.34 -20.23 0.53
C ASN A 138 -8.53 -20.25 1.84
N ALA A 139 -7.20 -20.29 1.78
CA ALA A 139 -6.39 -20.07 2.97
C ALA A 139 -6.64 -18.67 3.55
N VAL A 140 -6.57 -18.59 4.88
CA VAL A 140 -6.81 -17.37 5.64
C VAL A 140 -5.64 -17.14 6.58
N VAL A 141 -5.26 -15.88 6.73
CA VAL A 141 -4.39 -15.38 7.79
C VAL A 141 -5.14 -14.36 8.61
N GLU A 142 -5.22 -14.59 9.92
CA GLU A 142 -5.68 -13.60 10.89
C GLU A 142 -4.46 -12.95 11.52
N THR A 143 -4.40 -11.62 11.43
CA THR A 143 -3.29 -10.81 11.95
C THR A 143 -3.77 -9.94 13.08
N SER A 144 -3.02 -9.93 14.18
CA SER A 144 -3.24 -9.05 15.33
C SER A 144 -1.93 -8.43 15.79
N PHE A 145 -2.03 -7.36 16.60
CA PHE A 145 -0.92 -6.55 17.01
C PHE A 145 -0.79 -6.49 18.53
N ASP A 146 0.45 -6.56 19.03
CA ASP A 146 0.75 -6.40 20.45
C ASP A 146 1.83 -5.32 20.59
N GLY A 147 1.42 -4.13 21.00
CA GLY A 147 2.29 -2.96 21.12
C GLY A 147 3.02 -2.62 19.83
N PHE A 148 2.40 -2.89 18.66
CA PHE A 148 3.05 -2.74 17.37
C PHE A 148 3.07 -1.30 16.89
N TYR A 149 4.21 -0.92 16.34
CA TYR A 149 4.44 0.37 15.69
C TYR A 149 5.12 0.12 14.34
N PHE A 150 4.66 0.83 13.33
CA PHE A 150 5.27 0.95 12.02
C PHE A 150 5.79 2.39 11.88
N ASP A 151 7.09 2.54 11.70
CA ASP A 151 7.81 3.78 11.93
C ASP A 151 7.49 4.33 13.32
N SER A 152 6.86 5.48 13.44
CA SER A 152 6.44 6.03 14.74
C SER A 152 4.94 5.93 15.00
N ILE A 153 4.20 5.26 14.09
CA ILE A 153 2.74 5.16 14.13
C ILE A 153 2.33 3.88 14.84
N LYS A 154 1.53 4.00 15.90
CA LYS A 154 0.94 2.86 16.59
C LYS A 154 -0.16 2.26 15.72
N VAL A 155 -0.10 0.94 15.52
CA VAL A 155 -1.09 0.18 14.76
C VAL A 155 -1.91 -0.68 15.70
N GLU A 156 -3.24 -0.55 15.65
CA GLU A 156 -4.19 -1.28 16.46
C GLU A 156 -5.31 -1.86 15.59
N GLY A 157 -6.03 -2.86 16.13
CA GLY A 157 -7.09 -3.59 15.41
C GLY A 157 -6.63 -4.96 14.95
N SER A 158 -7.22 -5.45 13.87
CA SER A 158 -6.84 -6.73 13.25
C SER A 158 -6.97 -6.66 11.74
N MET A 159 -6.21 -7.51 11.05
CA MET A 159 -6.28 -7.65 9.59
C MET A 159 -6.49 -9.11 9.23
N ARG A 160 -7.45 -9.37 8.35
CA ARG A 160 -7.73 -10.69 7.79
C ARG A 160 -7.36 -10.70 6.31
N ILE A 161 -6.51 -11.63 5.91
CA ILE A 161 -6.13 -11.88 4.53
C ILE A 161 -6.73 -13.22 4.12
N LYS A 162 -7.48 -13.26 3.02
CA LYS A 162 -8.03 -14.49 2.43
C LYS A 162 -7.55 -14.62 0.99
N ASN A 163 -6.99 -15.77 0.65
CA ASN A 163 -6.72 -16.10 -0.74
C ASN A 163 -8.04 -16.43 -1.45
N THR A 164 -8.41 -15.60 -2.43
CA THR A 164 -9.61 -15.77 -3.27
C THR A 164 -9.26 -16.15 -4.71
N THR A 165 -8.04 -16.68 -4.93
CA THR A 165 -7.57 -17.10 -6.25
C THR A 165 -8.48 -18.17 -6.84
N GLU A 166 -8.89 -17.97 -8.08
CA GLU A 166 -9.54 -18.96 -8.93
C GLU A 166 -8.52 -19.58 -9.88
N LEU A 167 -8.68 -20.86 -10.21
CA LEU A 167 -7.71 -21.67 -10.95
C LEU A 167 -7.29 -21.12 -12.33
N ALA A 168 -8.05 -20.19 -12.91
CA ALA A 168 -7.78 -19.64 -14.24
C ALA A 168 -7.22 -18.21 -14.23
N VAL A 169 -7.01 -17.62 -13.05
CA VAL A 169 -6.63 -16.21 -12.89
C VAL A 169 -5.47 -16.12 -11.90
N GLY A 170 -4.62 -15.12 -12.04
CA GLY A 170 -3.49 -14.90 -11.13
C GLY A 170 -3.88 -14.74 -9.66
N PRO A 171 -2.91 -14.70 -8.75
CA PRO A 171 -3.16 -14.62 -7.31
C PRO A 171 -4.07 -13.45 -6.94
N ARG A 172 -5.10 -13.72 -6.13
CA ARG A 172 -6.03 -12.72 -5.61
C ARG A 172 -6.16 -12.85 -4.12
N TYR A 173 -6.08 -11.73 -3.41
CA TYR A 173 -6.23 -11.68 -1.98
C TYR A 173 -7.31 -10.66 -1.62
N GLN A 174 -8.19 -11.04 -0.69
CA GLN A 174 -9.12 -10.14 -0.04
C GLN A 174 -8.55 -9.76 1.32
N ILE A 175 -8.40 -8.46 1.56
CA ILE A 175 -7.89 -7.91 2.81
C ILE A 175 -9.03 -7.18 3.49
N ASN A 176 -9.26 -7.47 4.77
CA ASN A 176 -10.23 -6.78 5.61
C ASN A 176 -9.56 -6.34 6.90
N VAL A 177 -9.65 -5.06 7.21
CA VAL A 177 -9.19 -4.48 8.46
C VAL A 177 -10.41 -4.23 9.36
N THR A 178 -10.32 -4.69 10.61
CA THR A 178 -11.38 -4.53 11.60
C THR A 178 -10.86 -3.73 12.79
N ASN A 179 -11.60 -2.69 13.19
CA ASN A 179 -11.23 -1.79 14.28
C ASN A 179 -9.82 -1.21 14.10
N GLY A 180 -9.42 -0.98 12.84
CA GLY A 180 -8.11 -0.40 12.51
C GLY A 180 -7.99 1.00 13.06
N LYS A 181 -6.89 1.26 13.77
CA LYS A 181 -6.55 2.59 14.29
C LYS A 181 -5.06 2.82 14.13
N LEU A 182 -4.73 3.94 13.52
CA LEU A 182 -3.37 4.44 13.36
C LEU A 182 -3.22 5.69 14.23
N THR A 183 -2.27 5.66 15.17
CA THR A 183 -2.06 6.78 16.09
C THR A 183 -0.65 7.32 15.91
N LYS A 184 -0.54 8.58 15.48
CA LYS A 184 0.72 9.31 15.34
C LYS A 184 1.26 9.75 16.71
N PRO A 185 2.59 10.04 16.82
CA PRO A 185 3.19 10.47 18.10
C PRO A 185 2.57 11.73 18.70
N ASN A 186 1.95 12.57 17.89
CA ASN A 186 1.35 13.83 18.30
C ASN A 186 -0.19 13.77 18.45
N GLY A 187 -0.77 12.56 18.37
CA GLY A 187 -2.21 12.32 18.51
C GLY A 187 -2.99 12.33 17.20
#